data_0851961094ea90105e9d6a24cc532783
#
_entry.id   0851961094ea90105e9d6a24cc532783
#
_cell.length_a   1.000
_cell.length_b   1.000
_cell.length_c   1.000
_cell.angle_alpha   90.00
_cell.angle_beta   90.00
_cell.angle_gamma   90.00
#
_symmetry.space_group_name_H-M   'P 1'
#
loop_
_entity.id
_entity.type
_entity.pdbx_description
1 polymer ?
#
loop_
_entity_poly.entity_id
_entity_poly.type
_entity_poly.pdbx_seq_one_letter_code
_entity_poly.pdbx_strand_id
1 'polypeptide(L)'
;DAAEVLWTAVGAEAVDAVLAEGHAGTAVARERLRPEYSIAGQTAWAPSDQARFAAHLPCLAGAEPVLADMAMIDPTQAWGLGTIPGARFKGGWGPDPAGIYTARQFGLVPTDEGQAAVALTVTPQSGTFEDAQAMATALARELVDLGALPTARCG
;
A
#
# COMPACT_ATOMS: atom_id res chain seq x y z
N ASP A 1 18.03 -1.03 -0.93
CA ASP A 1 16.60 -0.89 -0.73
C ASP A 1 16.33 -0.49 0.74
N ALA A 2 15.64 0.66 0.96
CA ALA A 2 15.39 1.17 2.31
C ALA A 2 14.52 0.20 3.13
N ALA A 3 13.55 -0.47 2.51
CA ALA A 3 12.70 -1.45 3.21
C ALA A 3 13.51 -2.63 3.72
N GLU A 4 14.50 -3.12 2.97
CA GLU A 4 15.40 -4.19 3.40
C GLU A 4 16.27 -3.77 4.59
N VAL A 5 16.77 -2.54 4.59
CA VAL A 5 17.56 -2.00 5.72
C VAL A 5 16.71 -1.91 6.97
N LEU A 6 15.51 -1.37 6.88
CA LEU A 6 14.58 -1.29 8.01
C LEU A 6 14.17 -2.69 8.48
N TRP A 7 13.85 -3.59 7.58
CA TRP A 7 13.54 -4.98 7.89
C TRP A 7 14.65 -5.66 8.72
N THR A 8 15.91 -5.49 8.29
CA THR A 8 17.06 -6.08 8.98
C THR A 8 17.24 -5.47 10.37
N ALA A 9 16.94 -4.18 10.52
CA ALA A 9 17.10 -3.48 11.79
C ALA A 9 16.00 -3.82 12.81
N VAL A 10 14.74 -3.98 12.37
CA VAL A 10 13.58 -4.18 13.26
C VAL A 10 13.29 -5.65 13.52
N GLY A 11 13.50 -6.50 12.53
CA GLY A 11 13.16 -7.93 12.57
C GLY A 11 11.68 -8.21 12.32
N ALA A 12 11.41 -9.43 11.91
CA ALA A 12 10.10 -9.87 11.46
C ALA A 12 9.05 -9.89 12.58
N GLU A 13 9.44 -10.24 13.80
CA GLU A 13 8.54 -10.30 14.96
C GLU A 13 7.98 -8.92 15.32
N ALA A 14 8.83 -7.88 15.27
CA ALA A 14 8.38 -6.52 15.57
C ALA A 14 7.41 -6.00 14.49
N VAL A 15 7.67 -6.33 13.22
CA VAL A 15 6.75 -5.98 12.12
C VAL A 15 5.43 -6.72 12.27
N ASP A 16 5.44 -8.01 12.59
CA ASP A 16 4.21 -8.79 12.79
C ASP A 16 3.38 -8.26 13.97
N ALA A 17 4.02 -7.79 15.04
CA ALA A 17 3.32 -7.17 16.16
C ALA A 17 2.52 -5.93 15.73
N VAL A 18 3.14 -5.05 14.91
CA VAL A 18 2.45 -3.87 14.35
C VAL A 18 1.34 -4.26 13.38
N LEU A 19 1.58 -5.27 12.53
CA LEU A 19 0.56 -5.79 11.62
C LEU A 19 -0.65 -6.35 12.38
N ALA A 20 -0.41 -7.08 13.47
CA ALA A 20 -1.47 -7.63 14.32
C ALA A 20 -2.26 -6.51 15.02
N GLU A 21 -1.58 -5.50 15.59
CA GLU A 21 -2.22 -4.33 16.21
C GLU A 21 -3.09 -3.56 15.20
N GLY A 22 -2.63 -3.42 13.96
CA GLY A 22 -3.37 -2.78 12.87
C GLY A 22 -4.38 -3.69 12.16
N HIS A 23 -4.66 -4.89 12.70
CA HIS A 23 -5.60 -5.86 12.12
C HIS A 23 -5.30 -6.24 10.65
N ALA A 24 -4.03 -6.33 10.28
CA ALA A 24 -3.58 -6.53 8.91
C ALA A 24 -3.95 -7.89 8.30
N GLY A 25 -4.33 -8.88 9.11
CA GLY A 25 -4.73 -10.22 8.64
C GLY A 25 -3.61 -11.01 7.96
N THR A 26 -2.36 -10.61 8.18
CA THR A 26 -1.18 -11.25 7.57
C THR A 26 0.00 -11.27 8.54
N ALA A 27 0.99 -12.07 8.21
CA ALA A 27 2.32 -12.03 8.80
C ALA A 27 3.36 -11.89 7.68
N VAL A 28 4.49 -11.29 8.00
CA VAL A 28 5.53 -11.04 7.00
C VAL A 28 6.21 -12.33 6.53
N ALA A 29 6.66 -12.32 5.27
CA ALA A 29 7.44 -13.43 4.72
C ALA A 29 8.68 -13.72 5.57
N ARG A 30 8.90 -14.98 5.89
CA ARG A 30 10.08 -15.47 6.63
C ARG A 30 11.15 -16.03 5.70
N GLU A 31 10.75 -16.36 4.50
CA GLU A 31 11.59 -16.97 3.48
C GLU A 31 11.61 -16.10 2.23
N ARG A 32 12.80 -15.89 1.69
CA ARG A 32 13.01 -15.16 0.43
C ARG A 32 12.88 -16.14 -0.74
N LEU A 33 11.70 -16.19 -1.33
CA LEU A 33 11.41 -17.07 -2.47
C LEU A 33 12.07 -16.58 -3.77
N ARG A 34 12.28 -15.27 -3.89
CA ARG A 34 12.90 -14.60 -5.05
C ARG A 34 14.12 -13.80 -4.58
N PRO A 35 15.34 -14.38 -4.71
CA PRO A 35 16.56 -13.78 -4.16
C PRO A 35 16.91 -12.40 -4.72
N GLU A 36 16.47 -12.10 -5.93
CA GLU A 36 16.69 -10.83 -6.64
C GLU A 36 15.87 -9.65 -6.10
N TYR A 37 14.86 -9.93 -5.26
CA TYR A 37 13.97 -8.90 -4.68
C TYR A 37 14.06 -8.86 -3.16
N SER A 38 13.70 -7.71 -2.58
CA SER A 38 13.56 -7.56 -1.13
C SER A 38 12.55 -8.54 -0.55
N ILE A 39 12.86 -9.14 0.59
CA ILE A 39 11.93 -10.02 1.31
C ILE A 39 10.66 -9.27 1.72
N ALA A 40 10.75 -7.98 2.04
CA ALA A 40 9.62 -7.15 2.41
C ALA A 40 8.53 -7.08 1.31
N GLY A 41 8.93 -7.18 0.02
CA GLY A 41 8.01 -7.21 -1.12
C GLY A 41 7.36 -8.57 -1.39
N GLN A 42 7.73 -9.61 -0.66
CA GLN A 42 7.28 -10.99 -0.91
C GLN A 42 6.22 -11.48 0.08
N THR A 43 5.77 -10.61 0.97
CA THR A 43 4.66 -10.91 1.89
C THR A 43 3.35 -11.03 1.11
N ALA A 44 2.67 -12.16 1.27
CA ALA A 44 1.32 -12.34 0.75
C ALA A 44 0.33 -11.52 1.60
N TRP A 45 -0.30 -10.52 1.00
CA TRP A 45 -1.19 -9.63 1.72
C TRP A 45 -2.38 -9.23 0.85
N ALA A 46 -3.58 -9.67 1.22
CA ALA A 46 -4.79 -9.42 0.47
C ALA A 46 -5.15 -7.92 0.47
N PRO A 47 -5.67 -7.35 -0.64
CA PRO A 47 -6.07 -5.93 -0.68
C PRO A 47 -7.09 -5.54 0.39
N SER A 48 -8.04 -6.42 0.72
CA SER A 48 -8.99 -6.20 1.82
C SER A 48 -8.32 -6.00 3.18
N ASP A 49 -7.26 -6.76 3.43
CA ASP A 49 -6.49 -6.69 4.67
C ASP A 49 -5.58 -5.46 4.68
N GLN A 50 -5.02 -5.08 3.52
CA GLN A 50 -4.28 -3.82 3.36
C GLN A 50 -5.18 -2.61 3.64
N ALA A 51 -6.41 -2.61 3.12
CA ALA A 51 -7.37 -1.54 3.40
C ALA A 51 -7.77 -1.49 4.88
N ARG A 52 -7.96 -2.66 5.52
CA ARG A 52 -8.23 -2.74 6.96
C ARG A 52 -7.07 -2.18 7.78
N PHE A 53 -5.85 -2.55 7.48
CA PHE A 53 -4.65 -2.00 8.11
C PHE A 53 -4.57 -0.48 7.92
N ALA A 54 -4.80 0.01 6.69
CA ALA A 54 -4.79 1.44 6.41
C ALA A 54 -5.84 2.20 7.24
N ALA A 55 -7.03 1.61 7.46
CA ALA A 55 -8.07 2.20 8.30
C ALA A 55 -7.63 2.35 9.77
N HIS A 56 -6.85 1.40 10.28
CA HIS A 56 -6.35 1.40 11.66
C HIS A 56 -5.04 2.16 11.84
N LEU A 57 -4.29 2.39 10.76
CA LEU A 57 -2.97 3.02 10.84
C LEU A 57 -2.95 4.35 11.62
N PRO A 58 -3.92 5.28 11.46
CA PRO A 58 -3.96 6.51 12.26
C PRO A 58 -4.16 6.29 13.78
N CYS A 59 -4.57 5.10 14.17
CA CYS A 59 -4.89 4.74 15.56
C CYS A 59 -3.69 4.09 16.26
N LEU A 60 -2.69 3.67 15.51
CA LEU A 60 -1.49 3.04 16.06
C LEU A 60 -0.59 4.08 16.74
N ALA A 61 -0.08 3.72 17.92
CA ALA A 61 0.87 4.56 18.61
C ALA A 61 2.13 4.79 17.77
N GLY A 62 2.53 6.05 17.59
CA GLY A 62 3.71 6.41 16.79
C GLY A 62 3.51 6.39 15.28
N ALA A 63 2.29 6.26 14.76
CA ALA A 63 2.02 6.26 13.32
C ALA A 63 2.13 7.65 12.65
N GLU A 64 2.11 8.75 13.43
CA GLU A 64 2.11 10.11 12.89
C GLU A 64 3.27 10.42 11.92
N PRO A 65 4.54 10.08 12.20
CA PRO A 65 5.64 10.28 11.25
C PRO A 65 5.44 9.46 9.96
N VAL A 66 4.94 8.23 10.06
CA VAL A 66 4.68 7.38 8.89
C VAL A 66 3.59 7.99 8.02
N LEU A 67 2.51 8.49 8.62
CA LEU A 67 1.43 9.18 7.91
C LEU A 67 1.91 10.49 7.25
N ALA A 68 2.84 11.19 7.88
CA ALA A 68 3.47 12.37 7.29
C ALA A 68 4.31 12.00 6.06
N ASP A 69 5.13 10.95 6.15
CA ASP A 69 5.93 10.45 5.03
C ASP A 69 5.05 9.93 3.89
N MET A 70 3.93 9.27 4.21
CA MET A 70 2.96 8.80 3.22
C MET A 70 2.27 9.93 2.45
N ALA A 71 2.31 11.16 2.94
CA ALA A 71 1.84 12.37 2.25
C ALA A 71 2.92 13.00 1.35
N MET A 72 4.21 12.66 1.54
CA MET A 72 5.35 13.21 0.82
C MET A 72 5.87 12.25 -0.24
N ILE A 73 5.03 11.92 -1.22
CA ILE A 73 5.38 10.97 -2.28
C ILE A 73 6.31 11.62 -3.31
N ASP A 74 7.35 10.89 -3.71
CA ASP A 74 8.20 11.27 -4.83
C ASP A 74 7.36 11.52 -6.08
N PRO A 75 7.55 12.66 -6.79
CA PRO A 75 6.75 12.98 -7.98
C PRO A 75 6.73 11.89 -9.05
N THR A 76 7.80 11.10 -9.17
CA THR A 76 7.86 9.96 -10.12
C THR A 76 6.94 8.80 -9.73
N GLN A 77 6.45 8.79 -8.49
CA GLN A 77 5.54 7.79 -7.95
C GLN A 77 4.11 8.32 -7.71
N ALA A 78 3.84 9.57 -8.11
CA ALA A 78 2.56 10.24 -7.92
C ALA A 78 1.49 9.82 -8.97
N TRP A 79 1.39 8.50 -9.20
CA TRP A 79 0.34 7.86 -10.02
C TRP A 79 -0.65 7.09 -9.13
N GLY A 80 -1.74 6.61 -9.69
CA GLY A 80 -2.77 5.90 -8.91
C GLY A 80 -3.37 6.81 -7.83
N LEU A 81 -3.32 6.38 -6.56
CA LEU A 81 -3.78 7.18 -5.42
C LEU A 81 -3.04 8.52 -5.31
N GLY A 82 -1.82 8.62 -5.84
CA GLY A 82 -1.05 9.87 -5.87
C GLY A 82 -1.66 10.97 -6.74
N THR A 83 -2.64 10.65 -7.58
CA THR A 83 -3.41 11.65 -8.34
C THR A 83 -4.54 12.29 -7.52
N ILE A 84 -4.84 11.76 -6.33
CA ILE A 84 -5.88 12.27 -5.44
C ILE A 84 -5.23 13.28 -4.48
N PRO A 85 -5.63 14.57 -4.52
CA PRO A 85 -5.09 15.58 -3.62
C PRO A 85 -5.27 15.20 -2.15
N GLY A 86 -4.18 15.27 -1.36
CA GLY A 86 -4.19 14.93 0.06
C GLY A 86 -4.21 13.44 0.39
N ALA A 87 -4.09 12.56 -0.60
CA ALA A 87 -3.91 11.13 -0.34
C ALA A 87 -2.60 10.86 0.42
N ARG A 88 -2.65 9.89 1.34
CA ARG A 88 -1.52 9.35 2.09
C ARG A 88 -1.42 7.87 1.78
N PHE A 89 -0.40 7.46 1.04
CA PHE A 89 -0.36 6.08 0.57
C PHE A 89 1.05 5.53 0.46
N LYS A 90 1.15 4.21 0.37
CA LYS A 90 2.37 3.50 0.02
C LYS A 90 2.15 2.70 -1.26
N GLY A 91 3.05 2.87 -2.21
CA GLY A 91 3.11 2.09 -3.44
C GLY A 91 4.12 0.94 -3.36
N GLY A 92 3.85 -0.09 -4.16
CA GLY A 92 4.76 -1.20 -4.43
C GLY A 92 4.47 -1.77 -5.81
N TRP A 93 5.50 -2.22 -6.50
CA TRP A 93 5.38 -2.83 -7.82
C TRP A 93 6.53 -3.78 -8.10
N GLY A 94 6.33 -4.67 -9.03
CA GLY A 94 7.36 -5.58 -9.50
C GLY A 94 6.82 -6.58 -10.50
N PRO A 95 7.71 -7.18 -11.32
CA PRO A 95 7.31 -8.23 -12.23
C PRO A 95 7.20 -9.58 -11.51
N ASP A 96 6.33 -10.44 -12.03
CA ASP A 96 6.33 -11.86 -11.71
C ASP A 96 7.48 -12.60 -12.46
N PRO A 97 7.65 -13.93 -12.31
CA PRO A 97 8.66 -14.69 -13.03
C PRO A 97 8.52 -14.66 -14.56
N ALA A 98 7.35 -14.34 -15.09
CA ALA A 98 7.10 -14.17 -16.52
C ALA A 98 7.36 -12.73 -17.01
N GLY A 99 7.77 -11.83 -16.13
CA GLY A 99 8.02 -10.42 -16.44
C GLY A 99 6.77 -9.54 -16.42
N ILE A 100 5.62 -10.08 -15.98
CA ILE A 100 4.36 -9.34 -15.92
C ILE A 100 4.32 -8.48 -14.65
N TYR A 101 4.22 -7.17 -14.82
CA TYR A 101 4.16 -6.21 -13.71
C TYR A 101 2.81 -6.21 -13.01
N THR A 102 2.87 -6.23 -11.69
CA THR A 102 1.76 -5.89 -10.80
C THR A 102 2.11 -4.62 -10.03
N ALA A 103 1.20 -3.66 -10.00
CA ALA A 103 1.29 -2.49 -9.14
C ALA A 103 0.24 -2.57 -8.03
N ARG A 104 0.63 -2.14 -6.83
CA ARG A 104 -0.21 -2.12 -5.63
C ARG A 104 -0.05 -0.79 -4.93
N GLN A 105 -1.13 -0.28 -4.39
CA GLN A 105 -1.12 0.88 -3.50
C GLN A 105 -2.15 0.68 -2.40
N PHE A 106 -1.85 1.10 -1.18
CA PHE A 106 -2.82 1.18 -0.10
C PHE A 106 -2.58 2.44 0.73
N GLY A 107 -3.63 2.93 1.35
CA GLY A 107 -3.53 4.14 2.17
C GLY A 107 -4.88 4.78 2.45
N LEU A 108 -4.83 6.07 2.69
CA LEU A 108 -5.96 6.91 3.08
C LEU A 108 -6.19 7.98 2.01
N VAL A 109 -7.43 8.13 1.59
CA VAL A 109 -7.86 9.19 0.67
C VAL A 109 -8.85 10.12 1.39
N PRO A 110 -8.78 11.45 1.18
CA PRO A 110 -9.72 12.39 1.75
C PRO A 110 -11.15 12.15 1.24
N THR A 111 -12.12 12.34 2.11
CA THR A 111 -13.56 12.39 1.79
C THR A 111 -14.19 13.57 2.52
N ASP A 112 -15.42 13.92 2.19
CA ASP A 112 -16.17 15.00 2.87
C ASP A 112 -16.35 14.73 4.36
N GLU A 113 -16.38 13.45 4.77
CA GLU A 113 -16.58 13.03 6.15
C GLU A 113 -15.30 12.66 6.91
N GLY A 114 -14.12 12.85 6.28
CA GLY A 114 -12.82 12.50 6.86
C GLY A 114 -11.89 11.81 5.89
N GLN A 115 -11.54 10.56 6.13
CA GLN A 115 -10.67 9.77 5.27
C GLN A 115 -11.26 8.38 5.03
N ALA A 116 -11.11 7.86 3.83
CA ALA A 116 -11.42 6.47 3.50
C ALA A 116 -10.13 5.66 3.34
N ALA A 117 -10.15 4.42 3.80
CA ALA A 117 -9.05 3.49 3.59
C ALA A 117 -9.24 2.74 2.26
N VAL A 118 -8.21 2.74 1.44
CA VAL A 118 -8.23 2.17 0.11
C VAL A 118 -7.02 1.26 -0.11
N ALA A 119 -7.24 0.15 -0.78
CA ALA A 119 -6.19 -0.67 -1.35
C ALA A 119 -6.55 -1.04 -2.79
N LEU A 120 -5.60 -0.93 -3.69
CA LEU A 120 -5.76 -1.34 -5.08
C LEU A 120 -4.60 -2.23 -5.53
N THR A 121 -4.91 -3.14 -6.43
CA THR A 121 -3.93 -4.01 -7.10
C THR A 121 -4.32 -4.11 -8.56
N VAL A 122 -3.37 -3.90 -9.44
CA VAL A 122 -3.57 -3.97 -10.90
C VAL A 122 -2.48 -4.80 -11.54
N THR A 123 -2.87 -5.62 -12.51
CA THR A 123 -1.97 -6.40 -13.38
C THR A 123 -2.48 -6.22 -14.80
N PRO A 124 -1.86 -5.37 -15.62
CA PRO A 124 -2.32 -5.11 -16.97
C PRO A 124 -2.06 -6.32 -17.88
N GLN A 125 -2.91 -6.50 -18.87
CA GLN A 125 -2.76 -7.60 -19.85
C GLN A 125 -1.46 -7.49 -20.68
N SER A 126 -0.99 -6.27 -20.91
CA SER A 126 0.30 -6.01 -21.58
C SER A 126 1.50 -6.46 -20.76
N GLY A 127 1.35 -6.58 -19.44
CA GLY A 127 2.42 -6.90 -18.52
C GLY A 127 3.40 -5.74 -18.24
N THR A 128 3.19 -4.55 -18.80
CA THR A 128 4.12 -3.43 -18.65
C THR A 128 3.87 -2.64 -17.37
N PHE A 129 4.91 -2.03 -16.82
CA PHE A 129 4.78 -1.15 -15.65
C PHE A 129 4.01 0.14 -16.00
N GLU A 130 4.22 0.68 -17.20
CA GLU A 130 3.53 1.87 -17.68
C GLU A 130 2.00 1.69 -17.69
N ASP A 131 1.54 0.57 -18.24
CA ASP A 131 0.11 0.26 -18.25
C ASP A 131 -0.44 -0.03 -16.84
N ALA A 132 0.37 -0.61 -15.95
CA ALA A 132 -0.01 -0.78 -14.54
C ALA A 132 -0.21 0.57 -13.85
N GLN A 133 0.65 1.56 -14.10
CA GLN A 133 0.48 2.92 -13.58
C GLN A 133 -0.78 3.60 -14.14
N ALA A 134 -1.01 3.47 -15.46
CA ALA A 134 -2.20 4.02 -16.12
C ALA A 134 -3.48 3.39 -15.57
N MET A 135 -3.51 2.07 -15.42
CA MET A 135 -4.65 1.33 -14.86
C MET A 135 -4.92 1.69 -13.40
N ALA A 136 -3.88 1.79 -12.56
CA ALA A 136 -4.01 2.23 -11.18
C ALA A 136 -4.56 3.66 -11.09
N THR A 137 -4.15 4.55 -12.00
CA THR A 137 -4.64 5.92 -12.06
C THR A 137 -6.10 5.99 -12.50
N ALA A 138 -6.51 5.16 -13.45
CA ALA A 138 -7.91 5.06 -13.86
C ALA A 138 -8.79 4.57 -12.70
N LEU A 139 -8.37 3.52 -11.99
CA LEU A 139 -9.08 3.02 -10.81
C LEU A 139 -9.18 4.07 -9.70
N ALA A 140 -8.11 4.82 -9.43
CA ALA A 140 -8.13 5.88 -8.42
C ALA A 140 -9.15 6.97 -8.75
N ARG A 141 -9.30 7.34 -10.02
CA ARG A 141 -10.32 8.30 -10.47
C ARG A 141 -11.73 7.75 -10.28
N GLU A 142 -11.97 6.52 -10.72
CA GLU A 142 -13.27 5.87 -10.52
C GLU A 142 -13.66 5.79 -9.02
N LEU A 143 -12.71 5.53 -8.13
CA LEU A 143 -12.96 5.52 -6.69
C LEU A 143 -13.44 6.89 -6.18
N VAL A 144 -12.86 7.99 -6.67
CA VAL A 144 -13.30 9.34 -6.30
C VAL A 144 -14.69 9.63 -6.87
N ASP A 145 -14.94 9.23 -8.12
CA ASP A 145 -16.21 9.49 -8.81
C ASP A 145 -17.38 8.70 -8.20
N LEU A 146 -17.11 7.56 -7.57
CA LEU A 146 -18.12 6.81 -6.80
C LEU A 146 -18.69 7.59 -5.61
N GLY A 147 -17.96 8.55 -5.05
CA GLY A 147 -18.43 9.51 -4.05
C GLY A 147 -18.85 8.95 -2.67
N ALA A 148 -18.95 7.63 -2.52
CA ALA A 148 -19.49 6.97 -1.34
C ALA A 148 -18.48 5.99 -0.72
N LEU A 149 -17.27 6.46 -0.40
CA LEU A 149 -16.29 5.65 0.29
C LEU A 149 -16.57 5.64 1.80
N PRO A 150 -16.52 4.46 2.46
CA PRO A 150 -16.73 4.38 3.90
C PRO A 150 -15.60 5.10 4.66
N THR A 151 -15.98 5.92 5.63
CA THR A 151 -15.01 6.61 6.49
C THR A 151 -14.21 5.61 7.31
N ALA A 152 -12.89 5.70 7.25
CA ALA A 152 -11.98 4.93 8.10
C ALA A 152 -12.16 5.37 9.57
N ARG A 153 -12.30 4.40 10.46
CA ARG A 153 -12.47 4.63 11.90
C ARG A 153 -11.56 3.70 12.68
N CYS A 154 -11.07 4.21 13.81
CA CYS A 154 -10.51 3.35 14.85
C CYS A 154 -11.67 2.51 15.41
N GLY A 155 -11.57 1.20 15.28
CA GLY A 155 -12.57 0.24 15.73
C GLY A 155 -12.73 0.20 17.25
#